data_02a4fcf4ae0116161454d2e46e27112a
#
_entry.id   02a4fcf4ae0116161454d2e46e27112a
#
_cell.length_a   1.000
_cell.length_b   1.000
_cell.length_c   1.000
_cell.angle_alpha   90.00
_cell.angle_beta   90.00
_cell.angle_gamma   90.00
#
_symmetry.space_group_name_H-M   'P 1'
#
loop_
_entity.id
_entity.type
_entity.pdbx_description
1 polymer ?
#
loop_
_entity_poly.entity_id
_entity_poly.type
_entity_poly.pdbx_seq_one_letter_code
_entity_poly.pdbx_strand_id
1 'polypeptide(L)'
;MGVRPTAPKFLIIVVPHTSNWDFLVGLACGYGAGLLSRWPYGFFVKDSLFRGPLGAALRGLGGIPINRRAPHDVVRKSVEKFATGQRYLLVITPEGTRRRTERWKSGFYHIAREALVPVVPVAFDYGRRECRIGAAMELTGDSERDLESVRQFYAGITAKRPENFGPIRFGDDDRP
;
A
#
# COMPACT_ATOMS: atom_id res chain seq x y z
N MET A 1 -5.69 16.38 9.03
CA MET A 1 -6.70 15.31 9.32
C MET A 1 -7.19 14.78 7.98
N GLY A 2 -7.05 13.48 7.75
CA GLY A 2 -7.42 12.88 6.47
C GLY A 2 -8.89 12.49 6.38
N VAL A 3 -9.37 12.30 5.16
CA VAL A 3 -10.71 11.79 4.88
C VAL A 3 -10.76 10.32 5.29
N ARG A 4 -11.70 9.93 6.15
CA ARG A 4 -11.89 8.52 6.50
C ARG A 4 -12.57 7.79 5.35
N PRO A 5 -12.02 6.67 4.85
CA PRO A 5 -12.70 5.86 3.85
C PRO A 5 -14.04 5.35 4.39
N THR A 6 -15.09 5.48 3.60
CA THR A 6 -16.43 4.98 3.94
C THR A 6 -16.69 3.60 3.35
N ALA A 7 -15.92 3.21 2.32
CA ALA A 7 -16.04 1.91 1.69
C ALA A 7 -15.74 0.77 2.66
N PRO A 8 -16.50 -0.33 2.62
CA PRO A 8 -16.25 -1.48 3.47
C PRO A 8 -14.96 -2.22 3.10
N LYS A 9 -14.54 -2.11 1.85
CA LYS A 9 -13.34 -2.74 1.30
C LYS A 9 -12.54 -1.70 0.51
N PHE A 10 -11.23 -1.63 0.72
CA PHE A 10 -10.34 -0.71 0.00
C PHE A 10 -8.90 -1.15 0.08
N LEU A 11 -8.09 -0.65 -0.85
CA LEU A 11 -6.67 -0.86 -0.89
C LEU A 11 -5.96 0.43 -0.48
N ILE A 12 -5.01 0.34 0.45
CA ILE A 12 -4.16 1.47 0.85
C ILE A 12 -2.82 1.36 0.13
N ILE A 13 -2.39 2.43 -0.52
CA ILE A 13 -1.01 2.58 -0.97
C ILE A 13 -0.27 3.52 -0.03
N VAL A 14 0.85 3.05 0.52
CA VAL A 14 1.70 3.83 1.43
C VAL A 14 2.99 4.21 0.71
N VAL A 15 3.21 5.50 0.55
CA VAL A 15 4.37 6.09 -0.13
C VAL A 15 4.74 7.40 0.57
N PRO A 16 6.00 7.79 0.67
CA PRO A 16 7.21 7.03 0.35
C PRO A 16 7.49 5.90 1.35
N HIS A 17 8.04 4.78 0.87
CA HIS A 17 8.50 3.68 1.74
C HIS A 17 10.03 3.56 1.69
N THR A 18 10.71 4.35 2.49
CA THR A 18 12.16 4.53 2.44
C THR A 18 12.91 4.03 3.68
N SER A 19 12.18 3.60 4.71
CA SER A 19 12.75 3.21 6.00
C SER A 19 11.97 2.07 6.68
N ASN A 20 12.63 1.35 7.59
CA ASN A 20 11.95 0.42 8.49
C ASN A 20 11.01 1.14 9.48
N TRP A 21 11.28 2.42 9.77
CA TRP A 21 10.42 3.24 10.61
C TRP A 21 9.04 3.43 10.04
N ASP A 22 8.89 3.40 8.71
CA ASP A 22 7.60 3.56 8.03
C ASP A 22 6.59 2.49 8.47
N PHE A 23 7.08 1.29 8.82
CA PHE A 23 6.21 0.23 9.35
C PHE A 23 5.64 0.59 10.72
N LEU A 24 6.48 1.06 11.66
CA LEU A 24 6.04 1.45 13.01
C LEU A 24 5.13 2.68 12.95
N VAL A 25 5.51 3.68 12.15
CA VAL A 25 4.68 4.87 11.90
C VAL A 25 3.33 4.47 11.28
N GLY A 26 3.35 3.55 10.32
CA GLY A 26 2.15 3.02 9.67
C GLY A 26 1.19 2.34 10.64
N LEU A 27 1.71 1.51 11.55
CA LEU A 27 0.88 0.91 12.60
C LEU A 27 0.30 1.99 13.53
N ALA A 28 1.13 2.91 14.02
CA ALA A 28 0.68 3.98 14.92
C ALA A 28 -0.39 4.86 14.24
N CYS A 29 -0.17 5.28 13.00
CA CYS A 29 -1.13 6.06 12.23
C CYS A 29 -2.41 5.29 11.92
N GLY A 30 -2.28 4.03 11.53
CA GLY A 30 -3.42 3.18 11.20
C GLY A 30 -4.34 2.92 12.39
N TYR A 31 -3.77 2.67 13.57
CA TYR A 31 -4.54 2.55 14.81
C TYR A 31 -5.08 3.90 15.28
N GLY A 32 -4.26 4.97 15.25
CA GLY A 32 -4.69 6.32 15.62
C GLY A 32 -5.83 6.85 14.75
N ALA A 33 -5.83 6.53 13.45
CA ALA A 33 -6.94 6.84 12.55
C ALA A 33 -8.16 5.90 12.72
N GLY A 34 -8.05 4.85 13.51
CA GLY A 34 -9.09 3.84 13.72
C GLY A 34 -9.30 2.91 12.51
N LEU A 35 -8.37 2.87 11.57
CA LEU A 35 -8.45 1.98 10.41
C LEU A 35 -8.14 0.53 10.81
N LEU A 36 -6.99 0.29 11.43
CA LEU A 36 -6.54 -1.05 11.79
C LEU A 36 -7.32 -1.67 12.96
N SER A 37 -8.10 -0.88 13.71
CA SER A 37 -8.98 -1.38 14.77
C SER A 37 -10.39 -1.72 14.28
N ARG A 38 -10.81 -1.20 13.12
CA ARG A 38 -12.19 -1.34 12.61
C ARG A 38 -12.30 -2.23 11.39
N TRP A 39 -11.19 -2.48 10.67
CA TRP A 39 -11.14 -3.35 9.50
C TRP A 39 -10.19 -4.50 9.74
N PRO A 40 -10.59 -5.74 9.42
CA PRO A 40 -9.61 -6.79 9.16
C PRO A 40 -8.64 -6.30 8.08
N TYR A 41 -7.35 -6.44 8.32
CA TYR A 41 -6.35 -5.89 7.42
C TYR A 41 -5.23 -6.89 7.11
N GLY A 42 -4.54 -6.64 6.01
CA GLY A 42 -3.32 -7.34 5.65
C GLY A 42 -2.30 -6.38 5.04
N PHE A 43 -1.02 -6.75 5.10
CA PHE A 43 0.06 -6.06 4.41
C PHE A 43 1.09 -7.06 3.89
N PHE A 44 1.70 -6.75 2.76
CA PHE A 44 2.64 -7.65 2.11
C PHE A 44 4.01 -7.61 2.78
N VAL A 45 4.55 -8.80 3.05
CA VAL A 45 5.89 -8.99 3.59
C VAL A 45 6.60 -10.10 2.80
N LYS A 46 7.89 -9.94 2.57
CA LYS A 46 8.70 -10.97 1.90
C LYS A 46 8.59 -12.31 2.65
N ASP A 47 8.29 -13.37 1.93
CA ASP A 47 8.09 -14.73 2.45
C ASP A 47 9.26 -15.24 3.33
N SER A 48 10.50 -14.88 2.98
CA SER A 48 11.67 -15.28 3.76
C SER A 48 11.71 -14.75 5.20
N LEU A 49 10.91 -13.73 5.55
CA LEU A 49 10.80 -13.19 6.90
C LEU A 49 9.80 -13.96 7.80
N PHE A 50 9.04 -14.89 7.23
CA PHE A 50 8.05 -15.67 7.97
C PHE A 50 8.61 -16.92 8.65
N ARG A 51 9.89 -16.92 9.01
CA ARG A 51 10.54 -18.01 9.73
C ARG A 51 10.64 -17.68 11.22
N GLY A 52 10.50 -18.73 12.06
CA GLY A 52 10.65 -18.62 13.51
C GLY A 52 9.68 -17.63 14.20
N PRO A 53 10.05 -17.12 15.40
CA PRO A 53 9.19 -16.22 16.18
C PRO A 53 8.79 -14.93 15.47
N LEU A 54 9.71 -14.36 14.67
CA LEU A 54 9.41 -13.17 13.85
C LEU A 54 8.28 -13.45 12.87
N GLY A 55 8.27 -14.62 12.24
CA GLY A 55 7.20 -15.00 11.32
C GLY A 55 5.84 -15.13 12.01
N ALA A 56 5.82 -15.66 13.24
CA ALA A 56 4.59 -15.74 14.04
C ALA A 56 4.08 -14.31 14.39
N ALA A 57 4.95 -13.44 14.85
CA ALA A 57 4.61 -12.05 15.14
C ALA A 57 4.07 -11.31 13.90
N LEU A 58 4.72 -11.46 12.74
CA LEU A 58 4.27 -10.84 11.48
C LEU A 58 2.88 -11.34 11.06
N ARG A 59 2.59 -12.64 11.21
CA ARG A 59 1.24 -13.18 10.95
C ARG A 59 0.22 -12.59 11.91
N GLY A 60 0.53 -12.51 13.19
CA GLY A 60 -0.34 -11.92 14.21
C GLY A 60 -0.66 -10.45 13.94
N LEU A 61 0.26 -9.73 13.31
CA LEU A 61 0.08 -8.34 12.89
C LEU A 61 -0.60 -8.19 11.51
N GLY A 62 -1.09 -9.26 10.90
CA GLY A 62 -1.74 -9.20 9.59
C GLY A 62 -0.77 -9.29 8.39
N GLY A 63 0.47 -9.68 8.61
CA GLY A 63 1.45 -9.87 7.54
C GLY A 63 1.08 -11.03 6.61
N ILE A 64 1.11 -10.79 5.32
CA ILE A 64 0.85 -11.76 4.26
C ILE A 64 2.16 -12.08 3.55
N PRO A 65 2.64 -13.35 3.60
CA PRO A 65 3.85 -13.73 2.90
C PRO A 65 3.63 -13.67 1.39
N ILE A 66 4.51 -12.97 0.69
CA ILE A 66 4.47 -12.92 -0.77
C ILE A 66 5.74 -13.48 -1.40
N ASN A 67 5.55 -14.33 -2.40
CA ASN A 67 6.61 -14.74 -3.31
C ASN A 67 6.70 -13.72 -4.44
N ARG A 68 7.72 -12.88 -4.44
CA ARG A 68 7.92 -11.85 -5.47
C ARG A 68 8.24 -12.39 -6.86
N ARG A 69 8.50 -13.72 -6.97
CA ARG A 69 8.73 -14.40 -8.25
C ARG A 69 7.45 -14.89 -8.92
N ALA A 70 6.30 -14.78 -8.22
CA ALA A 70 4.99 -15.20 -8.72
C ALA A 70 3.96 -14.06 -8.54
N PRO A 71 4.13 -12.92 -9.24
CA PRO A 71 3.28 -11.73 -9.04
C PRO A 71 1.80 -11.99 -9.35
N HIS A 72 1.49 -12.79 -10.37
CA HIS A 72 0.11 -13.14 -10.72
C HIS A 72 -0.61 -13.90 -9.60
N ASP A 73 0.07 -14.79 -8.88
CA ASP A 73 -0.50 -15.47 -7.72
C ASP A 73 -0.82 -14.51 -6.56
N VAL A 74 0.01 -13.47 -6.39
CA VAL A 74 -0.23 -12.44 -5.38
C VAL A 74 -1.50 -11.66 -5.72
N VAL A 75 -1.68 -11.25 -6.98
CA VAL A 75 -2.88 -10.55 -7.44
C VAL A 75 -4.10 -11.43 -7.20
N ARG A 76 -4.13 -12.63 -7.78
CA ARG A 76 -5.26 -13.57 -7.67
C ARG A 76 -5.68 -13.82 -6.21
N LYS A 77 -4.75 -14.19 -5.34
CA LYS A 77 -5.03 -14.45 -3.90
C LYS A 77 -5.55 -13.20 -3.17
N SER A 78 -5.10 -12.01 -3.58
CA SER A 78 -5.58 -10.77 -2.99
C SER A 78 -7.01 -10.45 -3.41
N VAL A 79 -7.35 -10.66 -4.68
CA VAL A 79 -8.71 -10.52 -5.21
C VAL A 79 -9.65 -11.51 -4.51
N GLU A 80 -9.25 -12.79 -4.40
CA GLU A 80 -10.01 -13.80 -3.65
C GLU A 80 -10.24 -13.37 -2.20
N LYS A 81 -9.23 -12.76 -1.56
CA LYS A 81 -9.37 -12.26 -0.19
C LYS A 81 -10.35 -11.11 -0.08
N PHE A 82 -10.40 -10.21 -1.05
CA PHE A 82 -11.43 -9.16 -1.12
C PHE A 82 -12.82 -9.72 -1.39
N ALA A 83 -12.96 -10.83 -2.11
CA ALA A 83 -14.24 -11.48 -2.35
C ALA A 83 -14.82 -12.07 -1.05
N THR A 84 -13.96 -12.52 -0.11
CA THR A 84 -14.39 -13.09 1.17
C THR A 84 -14.63 -12.01 2.22
N GLY A 85 -15.68 -12.15 3.04
CA GLY A 85 -15.99 -11.24 4.14
C GLY A 85 -16.64 -9.91 3.69
N GLN A 86 -17.15 -9.18 4.68
CA GLN A 86 -17.88 -7.92 4.44
C GLN A 86 -16.95 -6.69 4.45
N ARG A 87 -15.85 -6.76 5.21
CA ARG A 87 -14.89 -5.65 5.39
C ARG A 87 -13.46 -6.17 5.27
N TYR A 88 -12.64 -5.44 4.56
CA TYR A 88 -11.21 -5.74 4.45
C TYR A 88 -10.43 -4.55 3.93
N LEU A 89 -9.24 -4.34 4.44
CA LEU A 89 -8.27 -3.41 3.86
C LEU A 89 -6.93 -4.12 3.59
N LEU A 90 -6.32 -3.81 2.46
CA LEU A 90 -5.00 -4.32 2.08
C LEU A 90 -4.04 -3.14 1.97
N VAL A 91 -2.91 -3.22 2.66
CA VAL A 91 -1.86 -2.18 2.61
C VAL A 91 -0.74 -2.66 1.70
N ILE A 92 -0.39 -1.84 0.73
CA ILE A 92 0.69 -2.10 -0.24
C ILE A 92 1.63 -0.91 -0.32
N THR A 93 2.92 -1.19 -0.45
CA THR A 93 3.95 -0.22 -0.84
C THR A 93 4.35 -0.49 -2.29
N PRO A 94 3.86 0.31 -3.27
CA PRO A 94 4.05 0.01 -4.70
C PRO A 94 5.53 0.03 -5.14
N GLU A 95 6.37 0.74 -4.43
CA GLU A 95 7.82 0.75 -4.64
C GLU A 95 8.44 -0.65 -4.50
N GLY A 96 7.85 -1.52 -3.66
CA GLY A 96 8.29 -2.89 -3.42
C GLY A 96 9.68 -3.00 -2.75
N THR A 97 10.29 -1.89 -2.40
CA THR A 97 11.63 -1.77 -1.79
C THR A 97 11.69 -0.51 -0.94
N ARG A 98 12.71 -0.39 -0.09
CA ARG A 98 13.04 0.85 0.65
C ARG A 98 14.23 1.60 0.06
N ARG A 99 14.83 1.06 -1.00
CA ARG A 99 15.84 1.73 -1.81
C ARG A 99 15.15 2.46 -2.95
N ARG A 100 15.80 3.47 -3.48
CA ARG A 100 15.31 4.17 -4.66
C ARG A 100 14.99 3.20 -5.79
N THR A 101 13.81 3.34 -6.34
CA THR A 101 13.37 2.63 -7.54
C THR A 101 12.87 3.63 -8.59
N GLU A 102 13.13 3.33 -9.85
CA GLU A 102 12.70 4.18 -10.96
C GLU A 102 11.28 3.86 -11.44
N ARG A 103 10.66 2.81 -10.89
CA ARG A 103 9.34 2.35 -11.29
C ARG A 103 8.62 1.65 -10.15
N TRP A 104 7.31 1.82 -10.10
CA TRP A 104 6.42 1.13 -9.20
C TRP A 104 5.98 -0.21 -9.77
N LYS A 105 5.62 -1.14 -8.90
CA LYS A 105 4.96 -2.40 -9.24
C LYS A 105 3.47 -2.17 -9.45
N SER A 106 2.93 -2.61 -10.59
CA SER A 106 1.51 -2.44 -10.94
C SER A 106 0.54 -3.34 -10.16
N GLY A 107 1.05 -4.28 -9.35
CA GLY A 107 0.23 -5.25 -8.64
C GLY A 107 -0.93 -4.65 -7.83
N PHE A 108 -0.74 -3.48 -7.19
CA PHE A 108 -1.82 -2.81 -6.47
C PHE A 108 -2.95 -2.37 -7.42
N TYR A 109 -2.60 -1.94 -8.62
CA TYR A 109 -3.53 -1.46 -9.63
C TYR A 109 -4.41 -2.60 -10.14
N HIS A 110 -3.79 -3.73 -10.51
CA HIS A 110 -4.52 -4.93 -10.91
C HIS A 110 -5.44 -5.43 -9.79
N ILE A 111 -4.94 -5.53 -8.56
CA ILE A 111 -5.76 -5.97 -7.41
C ILE A 111 -6.97 -5.06 -7.23
N ALA A 112 -6.78 -3.73 -7.23
CA ALA A 112 -7.86 -2.79 -6.99
C ALA A 112 -8.91 -2.86 -8.10
N ARG A 113 -8.50 -2.96 -9.36
CA ARG A 113 -9.40 -3.08 -10.51
C ARG A 113 -10.17 -4.39 -10.54
N GLU A 114 -9.49 -5.52 -10.38
CA GLU A 114 -10.13 -6.83 -10.40
C GLU A 114 -11.05 -7.06 -9.20
N ALA A 115 -10.67 -6.55 -8.01
CA ALA A 115 -11.50 -6.64 -6.82
C ALA A 115 -12.60 -5.56 -6.74
N LEU A 116 -12.63 -4.60 -7.68
CA LEU A 116 -13.55 -3.46 -7.71
C LEU A 116 -13.56 -2.68 -6.38
N VAL A 117 -12.37 -2.37 -5.87
CA VAL A 117 -12.20 -1.63 -4.62
C VAL A 117 -11.43 -0.33 -4.85
N PRO A 118 -11.79 0.75 -4.15
CA PRO A 118 -11.06 2.01 -4.27
C PRO A 118 -9.66 1.92 -3.67
N VAL A 119 -8.77 2.78 -4.19
CA VAL A 119 -7.41 2.99 -3.69
C VAL A 119 -7.39 4.22 -2.80
N VAL A 120 -6.82 4.10 -1.62
CA VAL A 120 -6.64 5.21 -0.66
C VAL A 120 -5.14 5.50 -0.54
N PRO A 121 -4.66 6.66 -1.02
CA PRO A 121 -3.25 7.02 -0.85
C PRO A 121 -2.99 7.49 0.59
N VAL A 122 -1.89 7.02 1.17
CA VAL A 122 -1.44 7.39 2.51
C VAL A 122 0.04 7.79 2.45
N ALA A 123 0.37 8.94 3.06
CA ALA A 123 1.73 9.45 3.12
C ALA A 123 2.18 9.67 4.56
N PHE A 124 3.45 9.36 4.82
CA PHE A 124 4.14 9.77 6.04
C PHE A 124 5.08 10.91 5.71
N ASP A 125 4.65 12.13 6.03
CA ASP A 125 5.46 13.33 5.84
C ASP A 125 6.36 13.55 7.06
N TYR A 126 7.61 13.18 6.94
CA TYR A 126 8.58 13.33 8.02
C TYR A 126 9.04 14.78 8.22
N GLY A 127 8.92 15.61 7.18
CA GLY A 127 9.22 17.04 7.29
C GLY A 127 8.20 17.75 8.16
N ARG A 128 6.92 17.47 7.92
CA ARG A 128 5.79 18.04 8.70
C ARG A 128 5.41 17.22 9.91
N ARG A 129 5.97 16.02 10.09
CA ARG A 129 5.62 15.04 11.14
C ARG A 129 4.13 14.70 11.15
N GLU A 130 3.56 14.49 9.99
CA GLU A 130 2.15 14.17 9.82
C GLU A 130 1.92 12.89 9.01
N CYS A 131 0.80 12.25 9.28
CA CYS A 131 0.25 11.18 8.45
C CYS A 131 -0.92 11.76 7.64
N ARG A 132 -0.82 11.72 6.32
CA ARG A 132 -1.86 12.20 5.40
C ARG A 132 -2.60 11.01 4.82
N ILE A 133 -3.92 11.02 4.93
CA ILE A 133 -4.82 10.03 4.32
C ILE A 133 -5.61 10.76 3.26
N GLY A 134 -5.47 10.37 2.01
CA GLY A 134 -6.19 10.94 0.88
C GLY A 134 -7.62 10.42 0.74
N ALA A 135 -8.36 11.01 -0.17
CA ALA A 135 -9.66 10.51 -0.57
C ALA A 135 -9.55 9.14 -1.25
N ALA A 136 -10.58 8.32 -1.12
CA ALA A 136 -10.68 7.07 -1.86
C ALA A 136 -10.84 7.38 -3.37
N MET A 137 -10.07 6.70 -4.20
CA MET A 137 -10.01 6.89 -5.65
C MET A 137 -10.49 5.62 -6.34
N GLU A 138 -11.52 5.73 -7.16
CA GLU A 138 -11.90 4.68 -8.11
C GLU A 138 -10.96 4.75 -9.31
N LEU A 139 -10.34 3.61 -9.66
CA LEU A 139 -9.43 3.56 -10.80
C LEU A 139 -10.23 3.55 -12.12
N THR A 140 -9.86 4.44 -13.03
CA THR A 140 -10.57 4.62 -14.30
C THR A 140 -10.23 3.55 -15.34
N GLY A 141 -9.06 2.93 -15.23
CA GLY A 141 -8.49 2.02 -16.22
C GLY A 141 -7.46 2.70 -17.12
N ASP A 142 -7.42 4.01 -17.14
CA ASP A 142 -6.32 4.79 -17.70
C ASP A 142 -5.25 4.95 -16.60
N SER A 143 -4.25 4.11 -16.66
CA SER A 143 -3.23 4.05 -15.63
C SER A 143 -2.39 5.32 -15.49
N GLU A 144 -2.20 6.06 -16.58
CA GLU A 144 -1.43 7.32 -16.53
C GLU A 144 -2.25 8.43 -15.88
N ARG A 145 -3.53 8.54 -16.22
CA ARG A 145 -4.47 9.46 -15.58
C ARG A 145 -4.63 9.19 -14.10
N ASP A 146 -4.74 7.91 -13.72
CA ASP A 146 -4.88 7.50 -12.33
C ASP A 146 -3.59 7.80 -11.54
N LEU A 147 -2.41 7.54 -12.12
CA LEU A 147 -1.13 7.86 -11.51
C LEU A 147 -0.91 9.38 -11.39
N GLU A 148 -1.46 10.19 -12.29
CA GLU A 148 -1.34 11.65 -12.15
C GLU A 148 -2.06 12.14 -10.89
N SER A 149 -3.24 11.62 -10.60
CA SER A 149 -3.95 11.91 -9.34
C SER A 149 -3.16 11.47 -8.11
N VAL A 150 -2.46 10.33 -8.22
CA VAL A 150 -1.56 9.83 -7.18
C VAL A 150 -0.35 10.76 -7.01
N ARG A 151 0.30 11.22 -8.08
CA ARG A 151 1.42 12.17 -8.05
C ARG A 151 1.05 13.47 -7.34
N GLN A 152 -0.14 14.00 -7.65
CA GLN A 152 -0.65 15.22 -7.02
C GLN A 152 -0.80 15.06 -5.51
N PHE A 153 -1.31 13.92 -5.03
CA PHE A 153 -1.42 13.66 -3.60
C PHE A 153 -0.05 13.61 -2.89
N TYR A 154 0.95 12.98 -3.53
CA TYR A 154 2.29 12.84 -2.94
C TYR A 154 3.22 14.03 -3.20
N ALA A 155 2.78 15.05 -3.93
CA ALA A 155 3.57 16.25 -4.18
C ALA A 155 3.95 16.95 -2.86
N GLY A 156 5.24 17.27 -2.72
CA GLY A 156 5.78 17.97 -1.55
C GLY A 156 5.88 17.14 -0.26
N ILE A 157 5.68 15.83 -0.32
CA ILE A 157 5.90 14.91 0.82
C ILE A 157 7.39 14.70 1.04
N THR A 158 7.83 14.84 2.28
CA THR A 158 9.22 14.57 2.68
C THR A 158 9.34 13.16 3.26
N ALA A 159 10.05 12.29 2.56
CA ALA A 159 10.34 10.93 3.04
C ALA A 159 11.31 10.91 4.23
N LYS A 160 11.36 9.81 4.98
CA LYS A 160 12.38 9.60 6.02
C LYS A 160 13.80 9.64 5.45
N ARG A 161 13.97 9.13 4.22
CA ARG A 161 15.19 9.17 3.43
C ARG A 161 14.85 9.68 2.04
N PRO A 162 14.89 11.01 1.82
CA PRO A 162 14.46 11.62 0.56
C PRO A 162 15.20 11.09 -0.67
N GLU A 163 16.48 10.74 -0.51
CA GLU A 163 17.33 10.18 -1.56
C GLU A 163 16.81 8.83 -2.10
N ASN A 164 16.01 8.12 -1.30
CA ASN A 164 15.43 6.83 -1.67
C ASN A 164 14.03 6.96 -2.29
N PHE A 165 13.43 8.15 -2.33
CA PHE A 165 12.15 8.36 -2.97
C PHE A 165 12.35 8.58 -4.48
N GLY A 166 11.82 7.67 -5.28
CA GLY A 166 11.90 7.69 -6.74
C GLY A 166 10.64 8.25 -7.40
N PRO A 167 10.62 8.32 -8.74
CA PRO A 167 9.46 8.81 -9.48
C PRO A 167 8.26 7.86 -9.36
N ILE A 168 7.06 8.45 -9.43
CA ILE A 168 5.79 7.71 -9.42
C ILE A 168 5.40 7.39 -10.86
N ARG A 169 5.80 6.21 -11.33
CA ARG A 169 5.47 5.71 -12.67
C ARG A 169 5.56 4.19 -12.73
N PHE A 170 4.81 3.58 -13.63
CA PHE A 170 5.00 2.16 -13.95
C PHE A 170 6.19 1.98 -14.90
N GLY A 171 6.76 0.76 -14.92
CA GLY A 171 7.70 0.36 -15.97
C GLY A 171 6.94 -0.02 -17.23
N ASP A 172 7.61 -0.01 -18.39
CA ASP A 172 6.97 -0.38 -19.65
C ASP A 172 6.47 -1.84 -19.65
N ASP A 173 7.20 -2.74 -18.98
CA ASP A 173 6.84 -4.15 -18.79
C ASP A 173 5.81 -4.36 -17.65
N ASP A 174 5.53 -3.36 -16.85
CA ASP A 174 4.65 -3.40 -15.67
C ASP A 174 3.38 -2.52 -15.86
N ARG A 175 3.13 -2.01 -17.08
CA ARG A 175 1.87 -1.25 -17.36
C ARG A 175 0.68 -2.17 -17.27
N PRO A 176 -0.37 -1.75 -16.53
CA PRO A 176 -1.60 -2.53 -16.40
C PRO A 176 -2.42 -2.52 -17.69
#